data_62f10e6e57dfd2e17573cfd40dd7b95b
#
_entry.id   62f10e6e57dfd2e17573cfd40dd7b95b
#
_cell.length_a   1.000
_cell.length_b   1.000
_cell.length_c   1.000
_cell.angle_alpha   90.00
_cell.angle_beta   90.00
_cell.angle_gamma   90.00
#
_symmetry.space_group_name_H-M   'P 1'
#
loop_
_entity.id
_entity.type
_entity.pdbx_description
1 polymer ?
#
loop_
_entity_poly.entity_id
_entity_poly.type
_entity_poly.pdbx_seq_one_letter_code
_entity_poly.pdbx_strand_id
1 'polypeptide(L)'
;VWQNFPATTWEYILRIEPKIRLFFPTLFALVVTIIGLFSTFTILQPRLKIANVVAFIPKTNRLVFNVKNNGLFEVLNLKAELYICTFQKNKVIEQVRLDLQSISSLDWRFAHADLCCIDLATSSDEGERLNSFLNKMSDCHCLELRVSSTHIISGKCTTKVKTFYKNDILRGRFRKD
;
A
#
# COMPACT_ATOMS: atom_id res chain seq x y z
N VAL A 1 -13.39 -53.36 2.12
CA VAL A 1 -12.45 -52.98 3.21
C VAL A 1 -13.13 -52.07 4.28
N TRP A 2 -14.46 -51.80 4.18
CA TRP A 2 -15.21 -50.90 5.08
C TRP A 2 -16.15 -51.61 6.07
N GLN A 3 -15.99 -52.91 6.27
CA GLN A 3 -16.97 -53.72 7.04
C GLN A 3 -16.64 -53.93 8.53
N ASN A 4 -15.60 -53.37 9.11
CA ASN A 4 -15.20 -53.65 10.49
C ASN A 4 -15.10 -52.38 11.39
N PHE A 5 -16.03 -51.44 11.25
CA PHE A 5 -16.24 -50.52 12.35
C PHE A 5 -17.22 -51.13 13.34
N PRO A 6 -16.85 -51.31 14.61
CA PRO A 6 -17.76 -51.89 15.59
C PRO A 6 -19.00 -51.01 15.72
N ALA A 7 -20.18 -51.66 15.62
CA ALA A 7 -21.50 -51.03 15.73
C ALA A 7 -21.64 -50.11 16.96
N THR A 8 -20.88 -50.39 18.00
CA THR A 8 -20.79 -49.63 19.23
C THR A 8 -20.28 -48.19 19.04
N THR A 9 -19.45 -47.92 18.03
CA THR A 9 -18.92 -46.56 17.78
C THR A 9 -19.99 -45.64 17.20
N TRP A 10 -20.86 -46.15 16.35
CA TRP A 10 -21.97 -45.40 15.79
C TRP A 10 -23.09 -45.13 16.78
N GLU A 11 -23.39 -46.10 17.64
CA GLU A 11 -24.36 -45.93 18.73
C GLU A 11 -23.88 -44.90 19.76
N TYR A 12 -22.56 -44.84 20.02
CA TYR A 12 -21.98 -43.82 20.91
C TYR A 12 -22.09 -42.42 20.32
N ILE A 13 -21.85 -42.27 19.02
CA ILE A 13 -22.00 -41.00 18.31
C ILE A 13 -23.47 -40.56 18.26
N LEU A 14 -24.40 -41.49 18.17
CA LEU A 14 -25.84 -41.21 18.15
C LEU A 14 -26.43 -40.90 19.54
N ARG A 15 -25.76 -41.30 20.61
CA ARG A 15 -26.13 -40.97 22.02
C ARG A 15 -25.50 -39.65 22.55
N ILE A 16 -24.72 -38.97 21.74
CA ILE A 16 -24.24 -37.65 22.11
C ILE A 16 -25.46 -36.75 22.35
N GLU A 17 -25.57 -36.24 23.58
CA GLU A 17 -26.70 -35.40 24.02
C GLU A 17 -27.06 -34.36 22.94
N PRO A 18 -28.35 -34.08 22.73
CA PRO A 18 -28.80 -33.15 21.69
C PRO A 18 -28.11 -31.77 21.75
N LYS A 19 -27.61 -31.36 22.94
CA LYS A 19 -26.82 -30.17 23.14
C LYS A 19 -25.46 -30.21 22.40
N ILE A 20 -24.83 -31.36 22.36
CA ILE A 20 -23.54 -31.55 21.66
C ILE A 20 -23.74 -31.63 20.15
N ARG A 21 -24.88 -32.22 19.69
CA ARG A 21 -25.23 -32.21 18.26
C ARG A 21 -25.44 -30.82 17.67
N LEU A 22 -25.97 -29.89 18.45
CA LEU A 22 -26.13 -28.50 18.05
C LEU A 22 -24.82 -27.69 18.18
N PHE A 23 -23.95 -28.09 19.09
CA PHE A 23 -22.70 -27.37 19.35
C PHE A 23 -21.71 -27.43 18.17
N PHE A 24 -21.54 -28.64 17.57
CA PHE A 24 -20.60 -28.80 16.46
C PHE A 24 -20.96 -28.01 15.20
N PRO A 25 -22.20 -28.01 14.68
CA PRO A 25 -22.56 -27.19 13.53
C PRO A 25 -22.45 -25.70 13.81
N THR A 26 -22.82 -25.24 15.01
CA THR A 26 -22.69 -23.83 15.38
C THR A 26 -21.22 -23.39 15.49
N LEU A 27 -20.37 -24.21 16.09
CA LEU A 27 -18.93 -23.96 16.16
C LEU A 27 -18.31 -23.95 14.76
N PHE A 28 -18.67 -24.91 13.90
CA PHE A 28 -18.20 -24.95 12.52
C PHE A 28 -18.65 -23.71 11.73
N ALA A 29 -19.92 -23.32 11.84
CA ALA A 29 -20.44 -22.12 11.19
C ALA A 29 -19.72 -20.85 11.69
N LEU A 30 -19.42 -20.76 12.99
CA LEU A 30 -18.66 -19.65 13.57
C LEU A 30 -17.24 -19.60 12.99
N VAL A 31 -16.54 -20.72 12.93
CA VAL A 31 -15.17 -20.80 12.37
C VAL A 31 -15.17 -20.40 10.89
N VAL A 32 -16.10 -20.93 10.10
CA VAL A 32 -16.22 -20.59 8.67
C VAL A 32 -16.52 -19.09 8.50
N THR A 33 -17.39 -18.53 9.34
CA THR A 33 -17.70 -17.10 9.31
C THR A 33 -16.47 -16.25 9.65
N ILE A 34 -15.72 -16.63 10.68
CA ILE A 34 -14.48 -15.90 11.06
C ILE A 34 -13.46 -15.98 9.92
N ILE A 35 -13.25 -17.16 9.32
CA ILE A 35 -12.32 -17.31 8.19
C ILE A 35 -12.80 -16.50 6.99
N GLY A 36 -14.09 -16.51 6.69
CA GLY A 36 -14.70 -15.73 5.63
C GLY A 36 -14.51 -14.24 5.83
N LEU A 37 -14.77 -13.72 7.02
CA LEU A 37 -14.53 -12.32 7.38
C LEU A 37 -13.05 -11.96 7.25
N PHE A 38 -12.15 -12.78 7.78
CA PHE A 38 -10.71 -12.52 7.71
C PHE A 38 -10.20 -12.50 6.27
N SER A 39 -10.66 -13.43 5.44
CA SER A 39 -10.34 -13.48 4.01
C SER A 39 -10.87 -12.25 3.28
N THR A 40 -12.11 -11.85 3.57
CA THR A 40 -12.71 -10.65 3.00
C THR A 40 -11.92 -9.40 3.38
N PHE A 41 -11.58 -9.22 4.66
CA PHE A 41 -10.77 -8.09 5.09
C PHE A 41 -9.38 -8.06 4.46
N THR A 42 -8.78 -9.21 4.18
CA THR A 42 -7.47 -9.29 3.52
C THR A 42 -7.56 -8.93 2.03
N ILE A 43 -8.63 -9.37 1.36
CA ILE A 43 -8.90 -9.06 -0.06
C ILE A 43 -9.24 -7.57 -0.23
N LEU A 44 -9.97 -6.98 0.73
CA LEU A 44 -10.41 -5.61 0.72
C LEU A 44 -9.33 -4.59 1.16
N GLN A 45 -8.05 -4.98 1.20
CA GLN A 45 -6.97 -4.03 1.48
C GLN A 45 -6.53 -3.28 0.22
N PRO A 46 -6.28 -1.95 0.31
CA PRO A 46 -5.63 -1.22 -0.76
C PRO A 46 -4.27 -1.83 -1.09
N ARG A 47 -4.02 -2.13 -2.37
CA ARG A 47 -2.75 -2.70 -2.82
C ARG A 47 -2.07 -1.76 -3.81
N LEU A 48 -1.50 -0.68 -3.29
CA LEU A 48 -0.73 0.25 -4.11
C LEU A 48 0.67 -0.29 -4.37
N LYS A 49 1.13 -0.14 -5.61
CA LYS A 49 2.52 -0.37 -6.03
C LYS A 49 3.09 0.93 -6.56
N ILE A 50 4.15 1.40 -5.92
CA ILE A 50 4.91 2.58 -6.34
C ILE A 50 6.04 2.10 -7.25
N ALA A 51 6.29 2.78 -8.36
CA ALA A 51 7.40 2.46 -9.26
C ALA A 51 8.75 2.58 -8.54
N ASN A 52 9.76 1.89 -9.08
CA ASN A 52 11.10 1.90 -8.49
C ASN A 52 11.91 3.15 -8.84
N VAL A 53 11.43 3.93 -9.78
CA VAL A 53 12.09 5.13 -10.27
C VAL A 53 11.17 6.34 -10.16
N VAL A 54 11.77 7.50 -9.98
CA VAL A 54 11.11 8.81 -9.96
C VAL A 54 11.73 9.70 -11.03
N ALA A 55 10.91 10.46 -11.74
CA ALA A 55 11.39 11.45 -12.70
C ALA A 55 11.43 12.84 -12.06
N PHE A 56 12.55 13.49 -12.13
CA PHE A 56 12.70 14.91 -11.76
C PHE A 56 12.84 15.76 -13.02
N ILE A 57 11.96 16.75 -13.16
CA ILE A 57 11.95 17.69 -14.29
C ILE A 57 12.50 19.06 -13.78
N PRO A 58 13.78 19.35 -14.00
CA PRO A 58 14.42 20.54 -13.40
C PRO A 58 13.79 21.87 -13.85
N LYS A 59 13.34 21.95 -15.12
CA LYS A 59 12.76 23.18 -15.69
C LYS A 59 11.50 23.66 -14.98
N THR A 60 10.77 22.76 -14.37
CA THR A 60 9.48 23.04 -13.72
C THR A 60 9.49 22.63 -12.25
N ASN A 61 10.64 22.23 -11.71
CA ASN A 61 10.78 21.73 -10.34
C ASN A 61 9.73 20.67 -9.98
N ARG A 62 9.44 19.75 -10.92
CA ARG A 62 8.42 18.71 -10.74
C ARG A 62 9.05 17.36 -10.50
N LEU A 63 8.46 16.63 -9.56
CA LEU A 63 8.70 15.21 -9.33
C LEU A 63 7.50 14.41 -9.81
N VAL A 64 7.74 13.42 -10.63
CA VAL A 64 6.71 12.55 -11.19
C VAL A 64 6.93 11.14 -10.70
N PHE A 65 5.93 10.58 -10.05
CA PHE A 65 5.92 9.21 -9.53
C PHE A 65 4.83 8.41 -10.23
N ASN A 66 5.13 7.19 -10.56
CA ASN A 66 4.13 6.25 -11.06
C ASN A 66 3.61 5.37 -9.92
N VAL A 67 2.32 5.40 -9.70
CA VAL A 67 1.62 4.58 -8.71
C VAL A 67 0.56 3.74 -9.42
N LYS A 68 0.50 2.45 -9.12
CA LYS A 68 -0.49 1.52 -9.67
C LYS A 68 -1.34 0.92 -8.56
N ASN A 69 -2.64 0.86 -8.76
CA ASN A 69 -3.54 0.12 -7.88
C ASN A 69 -3.59 -1.36 -8.32
N ASN A 70 -2.95 -2.23 -7.57
CA ASN A 70 -3.00 -3.68 -7.76
C ASN A 70 -4.08 -4.35 -6.91
N GLY A 71 -4.90 -3.59 -6.19
CA GLY A 71 -6.07 -4.08 -5.46
C GLY A 71 -7.22 -4.41 -6.41
N LEU A 72 -8.16 -5.23 -5.96
CA LEU A 72 -9.36 -5.59 -6.76
C LEU A 72 -10.37 -4.44 -6.86
N PHE A 73 -10.32 -3.49 -5.95
CA PHE A 73 -11.29 -2.41 -5.83
C PHE A 73 -10.63 -1.05 -5.91
N GLU A 74 -11.44 -0.06 -6.18
CA GLU A 74 -11.03 1.34 -6.18
C GLU A 74 -10.53 1.80 -4.80
N VAL A 75 -9.62 2.74 -4.82
CA VAL A 75 -9.15 3.44 -3.62
C VAL A 75 -9.52 4.93 -3.72
N LEU A 76 -9.77 5.53 -2.57
CA LEU A 76 -10.13 6.93 -2.44
C LEU A 76 -9.05 7.67 -1.63
N ASN A 77 -9.14 9.01 -1.64
CA ASN A 77 -8.31 9.88 -0.81
C ASN A 77 -6.81 9.56 -0.93
N LEU A 78 -6.34 9.44 -2.18
CA LEU A 78 -4.93 9.23 -2.44
C LEU A 78 -4.16 10.47 -2.01
N LYS A 79 -3.32 10.35 -0.99
CA LYS A 79 -2.49 11.42 -0.46
C LYS A 79 -1.02 11.04 -0.60
N ALA A 80 -0.22 11.93 -1.16
CA ALA A 80 1.22 11.74 -1.28
C ALA A 80 1.97 12.74 -0.41
N GLU A 81 2.96 12.26 0.31
CA GLU A 81 3.88 13.06 1.11
C GLU A 81 5.32 12.68 0.75
N LEU A 82 6.17 13.66 0.57
CA LEU A 82 7.58 13.46 0.23
C LEU A 82 8.47 13.99 1.35
N TYR A 83 9.48 13.22 1.67
CA TYR A 83 10.46 13.54 2.69
C TYR A 83 11.86 13.44 2.11
N ILE A 84 12.72 14.38 2.49
CA ILE A 84 14.17 14.28 2.34
C ILE A 84 14.71 13.62 3.61
N CYS A 85 15.45 12.53 3.46
CA CYS A 85 16.02 11.81 4.59
C CYS A 85 17.53 11.77 4.47
N THR A 86 18.20 12.00 5.61
CA THR A 86 19.65 11.85 5.76
C THR A 86 19.93 10.70 6.72
N PHE A 87 20.81 9.79 6.32
CA PHE A 87 21.20 8.63 7.12
C PHE A 87 22.63 8.78 7.65
N GLN A 88 22.84 8.32 8.88
CA GLN A 88 24.15 8.07 9.42
C GLN A 88 24.16 6.72 10.11
N LYS A 89 25.10 5.84 9.76
CA LYS A 89 25.21 4.48 10.32
C LYS A 89 23.87 3.72 10.27
N ASN A 90 23.17 3.79 9.12
CA ASN A 90 21.86 3.16 8.88
C ASN A 90 20.69 3.66 9.76
N LYS A 91 20.85 4.80 10.42
CA LYS A 91 19.78 5.46 11.16
C LYS A 91 19.41 6.77 10.45
N VAL A 92 18.11 7.04 10.36
CA VAL A 92 17.62 8.35 9.90
C VAL A 92 17.97 9.38 10.97
N ILE A 93 18.80 10.37 10.62
CA ILE A 93 19.17 11.46 11.53
C ILE A 93 18.26 12.65 11.32
N GLU A 94 17.91 12.92 10.06
CA GLU A 94 17.13 14.07 9.68
C GLU A 94 16.06 13.66 8.67
N GLN A 95 14.84 14.12 8.89
CA GLN A 95 13.73 13.92 7.98
C GLN A 95 13.01 15.25 7.81
N VAL A 96 13.09 15.82 6.62
CA VAL A 96 12.43 17.08 6.27
C VAL A 96 11.30 16.80 5.31
N ARG A 97 10.07 17.16 5.70
CA ARG A 97 8.90 17.10 4.82
C ARG A 97 8.99 18.23 3.81
N LEU A 98 8.75 17.92 2.55
CA LEU A 98 8.56 18.90 1.50
C LEU A 98 7.07 19.22 1.36
N ASP A 99 6.71 20.48 1.41
CA ASP A 99 5.36 20.94 1.14
C ASP A 99 5.14 20.96 -0.38
N LEU A 100 4.51 19.89 -0.84
CA LEU A 100 4.24 19.65 -2.24
C LEU A 100 2.80 20.03 -2.55
N GLN A 101 2.60 20.85 -3.56
CA GLN A 101 1.29 21.02 -4.15
C GLN A 101 1.07 19.89 -5.16
N SER A 102 0.06 19.08 -4.94
CA SER A 102 -0.39 18.12 -5.94
C SER A 102 -1.02 18.88 -7.11
N ILE A 103 -0.46 18.73 -8.30
CA ILE A 103 -1.03 19.31 -9.54
C ILE A 103 -2.22 18.49 -10.02
N SER A 104 -2.23 17.21 -9.74
CA SER A 104 -3.39 16.36 -9.96
C SER A 104 -4.26 16.39 -8.71
N SER A 105 -5.53 16.76 -8.83
CA SER A 105 -6.50 16.66 -7.73
C SER A 105 -6.58 15.19 -7.31
N LEU A 106 -5.95 14.87 -6.18
CA LEU A 106 -5.82 13.49 -5.67
C LEU A 106 -7.09 12.99 -4.97
N ASP A 107 -8.20 13.70 -5.08
CA ASP A 107 -9.53 13.30 -4.59
C ASP A 107 -10.21 12.22 -5.45
N TRP A 108 -9.43 11.48 -6.24
CA TRP A 108 -9.96 10.64 -7.28
C TRP A 108 -10.11 9.19 -6.83
N ARG A 109 -11.14 8.58 -7.39
CA ARG A 109 -11.29 7.13 -7.44
C ARG A 109 -10.19 6.56 -8.33
N PHE A 110 -9.35 5.75 -7.74
CA PHE A 110 -8.25 5.10 -8.45
C PHE A 110 -8.63 3.64 -8.70
N ALA A 111 -9.09 3.36 -9.92
CA ALA A 111 -9.62 2.05 -10.29
C ALA A 111 -8.54 0.96 -10.28
N HIS A 112 -8.99 -0.30 -10.35
CA HIS A 112 -8.10 -1.44 -10.46
C HIS A 112 -7.24 -1.34 -11.73
N ALA A 113 -5.95 -1.65 -11.58
CA ALA A 113 -4.92 -1.64 -12.63
C ALA A 113 -4.64 -0.27 -13.29
N ASP A 114 -5.29 0.80 -12.87
CA ASP A 114 -4.95 2.13 -13.35
C ASP A 114 -3.55 2.53 -12.92
N LEU A 115 -2.87 3.24 -13.82
CA LEU A 115 -1.58 3.87 -13.58
C LEU A 115 -1.80 5.36 -13.37
N CYS A 116 -1.53 5.84 -12.17
CA CYS A 116 -1.57 7.26 -11.85
C CYS A 116 -0.15 7.84 -11.87
N CYS A 117 0.03 8.94 -12.60
CA CYS A 117 1.22 9.77 -12.47
C CYS A 117 0.94 10.83 -11.41
N ILE A 118 1.57 10.70 -10.26
CA ILE A 118 1.54 11.73 -9.24
C ILE A 118 2.57 12.78 -9.63
N ASP A 119 2.09 13.94 -10.05
CA ASP A 119 2.92 15.07 -10.44
C ASP A 119 2.90 16.07 -9.28
N LEU A 120 4.04 16.22 -8.63
CA LEU A 120 4.21 17.08 -7.47
C LEU A 120 5.00 18.30 -7.89
N ALA A 121 4.36 19.47 -7.88
CA ALA A 121 5.06 20.75 -7.99
C ALA A 121 5.54 21.20 -6.61
N THR A 122 6.71 21.73 -6.59
CA THR A 122 7.24 22.43 -5.43
C THR A 122 7.02 23.95 -5.60
N SER A 123 6.83 24.68 -4.50
CA SER A 123 6.97 26.13 -4.52
C SER A 123 8.36 26.52 -5.03
N SER A 124 8.56 27.76 -5.52
CA SER A 124 9.85 28.21 -6.05
C SER A 124 11.00 27.89 -5.09
N ASP A 125 10.86 28.26 -3.83
CA ASP A 125 11.90 28.13 -2.81
C ASP A 125 12.17 26.66 -2.45
N GLU A 126 11.14 25.84 -2.35
CA GLU A 126 11.30 24.41 -2.09
C GLU A 126 11.82 23.65 -3.32
N GLY A 127 11.49 24.14 -4.52
CA GLY A 127 12.04 23.62 -5.76
C GLY A 127 13.53 23.81 -5.86
N GLU A 128 14.05 24.97 -5.46
CA GLU A 128 15.47 25.23 -5.40
C GLU A 128 16.18 24.39 -4.33
N ARG A 129 15.56 24.22 -3.16
CA ARG A 129 16.07 23.34 -2.10
C ARG A 129 16.13 21.90 -2.59
N LEU A 130 15.07 21.40 -3.24
CA LEU A 130 15.02 20.06 -3.80
C LEU A 130 16.09 19.88 -4.88
N ASN A 131 16.22 20.82 -5.82
CA ASN A 131 17.23 20.75 -6.86
C ASN A 131 18.66 20.78 -6.28
N SER A 132 18.91 21.65 -5.31
CA SER A 132 20.18 21.70 -4.58
C SER A 132 20.47 20.37 -3.87
N PHE A 133 19.46 19.80 -3.19
CA PHE A 133 19.56 18.50 -2.54
C PHE A 133 19.89 17.39 -3.54
N LEU A 134 19.15 17.30 -4.65
CA LEU A 134 19.35 16.28 -5.68
C LEU A 134 20.73 16.37 -6.34
N ASN A 135 21.28 17.58 -6.46
CA ASN A 135 22.63 17.80 -6.99
C ASN A 135 23.72 17.35 -6.01
N LYS A 136 23.47 17.49 -4.71
CA LYS A 136 24.39 17.11 -3.62
C LYS A 136 24.13 15.73 -3.06
N MET A 137 23.15 15.00 -3.61
CA MET A 137 22.72 13.70 -3.12
C MET A 137 23.86 12.69 -3.16
N SER A 138 24.15 12.09 -2.03
CA SER A 138 25.15 11.05 -1.82
C SER A 138 24.47 9.78 -1.29
N ASP A 139 25.24 8.74 -1.05
CA ASP A 139 24.71 7.44 -0.58
C ASP A 139 24.05 7.50 0.81
N CYS A 140 24.34 8.57 1.57
CA CYS A 140 23.69 8.80 2.86
C CYS A 140 22.38 9.59 2.76
N HIS A 141 21.91 9.91 1.55
CA HIS A 141 20.69 10.66 1.31
C HIS A 141 19.68 9.83 0.54
N CYS A 142 18.39 10.02 0.84
CA CYS A 142 17.31 9.45 0.01
C CYS A 142 16.09 10.38 0.00
N LEU A 143 15.21 10.13 -0.97
CA LEU A 143 13.84 10.63 -0.98
C LEU A 143 12.91 9.52 -0.50
N GLU A 144 12.02 9.82 0.44
CA GLU A 144 11.00 8.91 0.91
C GLU A 144 9.61 9.42 0.51
N LEU A 145 8.93 8.66 -0.33
CA LEU A 145 7.55 8.92 -0.73
C LEU A 145 6.61 8.07 0.11
N ARG A 146 5.67 8.70 0.78
CA ARG A 146 4.57 8.07 1.48
C ARG A 146 3.28 8.31 0.71
N VAL A 147 2.63 7.23 0.29
CA VAL A 147 1.34 7.28 -0.40
C VAL A 147 0.30 6.60 0.48
N SER A 148 -0.67 7.39 0.94
CA SER A 148 -1.80 6.92 1.73
C SER A 148 -3.03 6.84 0.85
N SER A 149 -3.87 5.85 1.07
CA SER A 149 -5.14 5.68 0.36
C SER A 149 -6.16 4.98 1.24
N THR A 150 -7.44 5.20 0.95
CA THR A 150 -8.56 4.59 1.65
C THR A 150 -9.31 3.67 0.70
N HIS A 151 -9.59 2.45 1.14
CA HIS A 151 -10.38 1.48 0.37
C HIS A 151 -11.87 1.86 0.39
N ILE A 152 -12.50 1.90 -0.79
CA ILE A 152 -13.88 2.42 -0.95
C ILE A 152 -14.91 1.64 -0.13
N ILE A 153 -14.78 0.32 -0.03
CA ILE A 153 -15.78 -0.53 0.63
C ILE A 153 -15.51 -0.66 2.12
N SER A 154 -14.25 -0.92 2.50
CA SER A 154 -13.92 -1.21 3.91
C SER A 154 -13.58 0.04 4.72
N GLY A 155 -13.38 1.20 4.07
CA GLY A 155 -12.88 2.41 4.73
C GLY A 155 -11.45 2.28 5.29
N LYS A 156 -10.78 1.14 5.05
CA LYS A 156 -9.44 0.90 5.58
C LYS A 156 -8.42 1.79 4.90
N CYS A 157 -7.69 2.56 5.69
CA CYS A 157 -6.56 3.35 5.22
C CYS A 157 -5.29 2.50 5.21
N THR A 158 -4.48 2.66 4.15
CA THR A 158 -3.17 2.02 4.03
C THR A 158 -2.16 3.03 3.53
N THR A 159 -0.98 3.04 4.16
CA THR A 159 0.15 3.86 3.72
C THR A 159 1.24 2.96 3.15
N LYS A 160 1.69 3.27 1.95
CA LYS A 160 2.87 2.66 1.33
C LYS A 160 4.02 3.64 1.35
N VAL A 161 5.17 3.15 1.75
CA VAL A 161 6.41 3.92 1.80
C VAL A 161 7.36 3.38 0.75
N LYS A 162 7.97 4.28 -0.01
CA LYS A 162 8.99 3.95 -1.01
C LYS A 162 10.16 4.91 -0.88
N THR A 163 11.34 4.34 -0.75
CA THR A 163 12.60 5.09 -0.67
C THR A 163 13.27 5.08 -2.04
N PHE A 164 13.77 6.23 -2.47
CA PHE A 164 14.50 6.41 -3.72
C PHE A 164 15.90 6.93 -3.41
N TYR A 165 16.88 6.25 -3.93
CA TYR A 165 18.28 6.66 -3.86
C TYR A 165 18.68 7.42 -5.13
N LYS A 166 19.87 7.95 -5.17
CA LYS A 166 20.37 8.74 -6.29
C LYS A 166 20.19 8.06 -7.66
N ASN A 167 20.40 6.76 -7.73
CA ASN A 167 20.29 5.98 -8.96
C ASN A 167 18.84 5.73 -9.39
N ASP A 168 17.88 5.91 -8.51
CA ASP A 168 16.45 5.73 -8.79
C ASP A 168 15.81 7.02 -9.34
N ILE A 169 16.59 8.13 -9.39
CA ILE A 169 16.10 9.43 -9.81
C ILE A 169 16.54 9.72 -11.25
N LEU A 170 15.57 9.69 -12.15
CA LEU A 170 15.76 10.02 -13.55
C LEU A 170 15.61 11.53 -13.76
N ARG A 171 16.57 12.16 -14.44
CA ARG A 171 16.45 13.55 -14.85
C ARG A 171 15.77 13.62 -16.23
N GLY A 172 14.57 14.19 -16.26
CA GLY A 172 13.77 14.29 -17.48
C GLY A 172 12.40 13.68 -17.35
N ARG A 173 11.70 13.48 -18.47
CA ARG A 173 10.38 12.84 -18.51
C ARG A 173 10.52 11.31 -18.53
N PHE A 174 9.56 10.61 -17.90
CA PHE A 174 9.40 9.20 -18.18
C PHE A 174 9.21 8.99 -19.69
N ARG A 175 10.01 8.12 -20.29
CA ARG A 175 9.64 7.57 -21.58
C ARG A 175 8.37 6.75 -21.36
N LYS A 176 7.34 7.05 -22.12
CA LYS A 176 6.19 6.14 -22.29
C LYS A 176 6.72 5.03 -23.21
N ASP A 177 7.07 3.90 -22.63
CA ASP A 177 7.25 2.66 -23.38
C ASP A 177 5.86 2.06 -23.60
#